data_c8f2f15daf1f5aeeb048b7fbedb67b26
#
_entry.id   c8f2f15daf1f5aeeb048b7fbedb67b26
#
_cell.length_a   1.000
_cell.length_b   1.000
_cell.length_c   1.000
_cell.angle_alpha   90.00
_cell.angle_beta   90.00
_cell.angle_gamma   90.00
#
_symmetry.space_group_name_H-M   'P 1'
#
loop_
_entity.id
_entity.type
_entity.pdbx_description
1 polymer ?
#
loop_
_entity_poly.entity_id
_entity_poly.type
_entity_poly.pdbx_seq_one_letter_code
_entity_poly.pdbx_strand_id
1 'polypeptide(L)'
;GSKLLHPVIHLHVFNSEGDLYLQKRPEWKDIQPGKWDTAVGGHVDLGESVEIALKREVREELGITDFTPELLTSYVFESDREKELVFVHKTVYDGELHPSDELDGGRFWTVEEIKENLGKGIFTPNFEEN
;
A
#
# COMPACT_ATOMS: atom_id res chain seq x y z
N GLY A 1 17.55 0.53 -22.50
CA GLY A 1 18.04 -0.46 -21.57
C GLY A 1 16.92 -1.09 -20.75
N SER A 2 17.23 -2.21 -20.15
CA SER A 2 16.27 -2.91 -19.31
C SER A 2 16.16 -2.21 -17.96
N LYS A 3 14.95 -2.22 -17.41
CA LYS A 3 14.67 -1.72 -16.07
C LYS A 3 15.08 -2.77 -15.05
N LEU A 4 15.66 -2.32 -13.95
CA LEU A 4 15.96 -3.21 -12.84
C LEU A 4 14.67 -3.58 -12.12
N LEU A 5 14.56 -4.83 -11.69
CA LEU A 5 13.43 -5.32 -10.94
C LEU A 5 13.62 -5.02 -9.45
N HIS A 6 12.78 -4.14 -8.91
CA HIS A 6 12.87 -3.73 -7.51
C HIS A 6 11.82 -4.47 -6.67
N PRO A 7 12.23 -5.15 -5.58
CA PRO A 7 11.24 -5.76 -4.69
C PRO A 7 10.56 -4.70 -3.84
N VAL A 8 9.24 -4.74 -3.79
CA VAL A 8 8.44 -3.84 -2.95
C VAL A 8 7.39 -4.66 -2.20
N ILE A 9 6.93 -4.10 -1.08
CA ILE A 9 5.85 -4.70 -0.30
C ILE A 9 4.62 -3.81 -0.33
N HIS A 10 3.45 -4.44 -0.35
CA HIS A 10 2.18 -3.78 -0.15
C HIS A 10 1.42 -4.48 0.95
N LEU A 11 0.74 -3.72 1.79
CA LEU A 11 -0.11 -4.29 2.81
C LEU A 11 -1.50 -3.68 2.73
N HIS A 12 -2.51 -4.54 2.63
CA HIS A 12 -3.90 -4.15 2.75
C HIS A 12 -4.31 -4.34 4.21
N VAL A 13 -4.83 -3.28 4.82
CA VAL A 13 -5.27 -3.32 6.22
C VAL A 13 -6.79 -3.29 6.24
N PHE A 14 -7.40 -4.38 6.68
CA PHE A 14 -8.84 -4.49 6.86
C PHE A 14 -9.19 -4.34 8.33
N ASN A 15 -10.40 -3.85 8.63
CA ASN A 15 -10.95 -3.97 9.96
C ASN A 15 -11.81 -5.24 10.03
N SER A 16 -12.35 -5.57 11.19
CA SER A 16 -13.16 -6.77 11.37
C SER A 16 -14.50 -6.69 10.65
N GLU A 17 -14.89 -5.51 10.18
CA GLU A 17 -16.11 -5.33 9.38
C GLU A 17 -15.87 -5.55 7.88
N GLY A 18 -14.61 -5.78 7.49
CA GLY A 18 -14.26 -6.01 6.10
C GLY A 18 -13.97 -4.76 5.29
N ASP A 19 -13.92 -3.60 5.94
CA ASP A 19 -13.56 -2.35 5.27
C ASP A 19 -12.04 -2.28 5.10
N LEU A 20 -11.60 -1.62 4.03
CA LEU A 20 -10.19 -1.52 3.66
C LEU A 20 -9.67 -0.11 3.91
N TYR A 21 -8.56 -0.01 4.63
CA TYR A 21 -7.91 1.27 4.87
C TYR A 21 -7.08 1.68 3.66
N LEU A 22 -7.30 2.90 3.18
CA LEU A 22 -6.51 3.49 2.10
C LEU A 22 -5.92 4.80 2.57
N GLN A 23 -4.71 5.09 2.09
CA GLN A 23 -4.06 6.37 2.34
C GLN A 23 -4.23 7.29 1.14
N LYS A 24 -4.27 8.59 1.40
CA LYS A 24 -4.35 9.58 0.33
C LYS A 24 -2.96 10.15 0.08
N ARG A 25 -2.51 10.13 -1.16
CA ARG A 25 -1.23 10.75 -1.55
C ARG A 25 -1.38 12.25 -1.51
N PRO A 26 -0.37 12.99 -0.96
CA PRO A 26 -0.43 14.45 -0.92
C PRO A 26 -0.52 15.06 -2.32
N GLU A 27 -1.16 16.22 -2.42
CA GLU A 27 -1.30 16.94 -3.67
C GLU A 27 0.04 17.42 -4.24
N TRP A 28 1.06 17.58 -3.38
CA TRP A 28 2.38 18.03 -3.81
C TRP A 28 3.26 16.92 -4.39
N LYS A 29 2.82 15.68 -4.36
CA LYS A 29 3.61 14.57 -4.95
C LYS A 29 3.63 14.70 -6.47
N ASP A 30 4.80 14.41 -7.07
CA ASP A 30 4.97 14.44 -8.52
C ASP A 30 4.25 13.31 -9.22
N ILE A 31 4.12 12.16 -8.54
CA ILE A 31 3.52 10.96 -9.11
C ILE A 31 2.19 10.70 -8.43
N GLN A 32 1.11 10.62 -9.23
CA GLN A 32 -0.25 10.32 -8.77
C GLN A 32 -0.69 11.19 -7.58
N PRO A 33 -0.59 12.54 -7.70
CA PRO A 33 -0.96 13.42 -6.58
C PRO A 33 -2.44 13.32 -6.24
N GLY A 34 -2.74 13.37 -4.94
CA GLY A 34 -4.11 13.39 -4.44
C GLY A 34 -4.90 12.10 -4.61
N LYS A 35 -4.30 11.05 -5.15
CA LYS A 35 -5.00 9.76 -5.34
C LYS A 35 -4.91 8.89 -4.09
N TRP A 36 -5.89 8.01 -3.96
CA TRP A 36 -5.93 7.03 -2.88
C TRP A 36 -5.13 5.79 -3.27
N ASP A 37 -4.40 5.26 -2.32
CA ASP A 37 -3.47 4.16 -2.55
C ASP A 37 -3.57 3.13 -1.42
N THR A 38 -2.91 1.98 -1.62
CA THR A 38 -2.77 0.92 -0.63
C THR A 38 -2.29 1.48 0.70
N ALA A 39 -2.79 0.91 1.79
CA ALA A 39 -2.49 1.38 3.15
C ALA A 39 -1.00 1.53 3.42
N VAL A 40 -0.19 0.55 3.01
CA VAL A 40 1.26 0.59 3.15
C VAL A 40 1.90 0.10 1.87
N GLY A 41 2.89 0.85 1.39
CA GLY A 41 3.72 0.45 0.27
C GLY A 41 5.13 0.96 0.46
N GLY A 42 6.12 0.13 0.17
CA GLY A 42 7.51 0.54 0.31
C GLY A 42 8.48 -0.45 -0.30
N HIS A 43 9.73 -0.04 -0.40
CA HIS A 43 10.78 -0.85 -0.99
C HIS A 43 11.43 -1.75 0.05
N VAL A 44 11.90 -2.91 -0.41
CA VAL A 44 12.75 -3.80 0.39
C VAL A 44 14.18 -3.31 0.23
N ASP A 45 14.78 -2.88 1.34
CA ASP A 45 16.16 -2.36 1.29
C ASP A 45 17.16 -3.51 1.17
N LEU A 46 18.36 -3.18 0.69
CA LEU A 46 19.44 -4.14 0.56
C LEU A 46 19.72 -4.77 1.92
N GLY A 47 19.74 -6.09 1.97
CA GLY A 47 19.99 -6.84 3.20
C GLY A 47 18.75 -7.12 4.04
N GLU A 48 17.59 -6.59 3.66
CA GLU A 48 16.33 -6.90 4.34
C GLU A 48 15.63 -8.09 3.68
N SER A 49 14.91 -8.88 4.50
CA SER A 49 13.92 -9.81 3.96
C SER A 49 12.63 -9.05 3.69
N VAL A 50 11.73 -9.67 2.93
CA VAL A 50 10.40 -9.10 2.66
C VAL A 50 9.65 -8.87 3.98
N GLU A 51 9.73 -9.81 4.92
CA GLU A 51 9.07 -9.70 6.22
C GLU A 51 9.60 -8.53 7.05
N ILE A 52 10.91 -8.35 7.08
CA ILE A 52 11.53 -7.25 7.82
C ILE A 52 11.14 -5.90 7.20
N ALA A 53 11.19 -5.81 5.87
CA ALA A 53 10.79 -4.59 5.17
C ALA A 53 9.33 -4.25 5.44
N LEU A 54 8.45 -5.26 5.42
CA LEU A 54 7.03 -5.07 5.69
C LEU A 54 6.81 -4.49 7.08
N LYS A 55 7.42 -5.07 8.10
CA LYS A 55 7.28 -4.60 9.48
C LYS A 55 7.82 -3.19 9.67
N ARG A 56 8.95 -2.89 9.03
CA ARG A 56 9.55 -1.56 9.10
C ARG A 56 8.64 -0.51 8.47
N GLU A 57 8.15 -0.76 7.25
CA GLU A 57 7.29 0.19 6.54
C GLU A 57 5.96 0.41 7.26
N VAL A 58 5.37 -0.65 7.80
CA VAL A 58 4.11 -0.53 8.54
C VAL A 58 4.30 0.32 9.80
N ARG A 59 5.40 0.12 10.51
CA ARG A 59 5.71 0.94 11.70
C ARG A 59 5.92 2.41 11.31
N GLU A 60 6.64 2.66 10.23
CA GLU A 60 6.93 4.03 9.78
C GLU A 60 5.70 4.74 9.25
N GLU A 61 4.84 4.05 8.51
CA GLU A 61 3.69 4.67 7.86
C GLU A 61 2.42 4.70 8.71
N LEU A 62 2.18 3.68 9.53
CA LEU A 62 0.96 3.57 10.34
C LEU A 62 1.17 3.46 11.83
N GLY A 63 2.42 3.32 12.28
CA GLY A 63 2.73 3.23 13.70
C GLY A 63 2.29 1.93 14.36
N ILE A 64 2.10 0.86 13.59
CA ILE A 64 1.68 -0.44 14.13
C ILE A 64 2.88 -1.38 14.20
N THR A 65 2.99 -2.10 15.31
CA THR A 65 4.04 -3.11 15.49
C THR A 65 3.48 -4.51 15.78
N ASP A 66 2.24 -4.58 16.26
CA ASP A 66 1.60 -5.85 16.63
C ASP A 66 0.50 -6.20 15.63
N PHE A 67 0.88 -6.91 14.57
CA PHE A 67 -0.07 -7.35 13.55
C PHE A 67 0.45 -8.65 12.92
N THR A 68 -0.44 -9.42 12.33
CA THR A 68 -0.11 -10.70 11.68
C THR A 68 -0.40 -10.59 10.19
N PRO A 69 0.62 -10.39 9.35
CA PRO A 69 0.41 -10.30 7.90
C PRO A 69 0.27 -11.69 7.27
N GLU A 70 -0.53 -11.75 6.20
CA GLU A 70 -0.68 -12.93 5.36
C GLU A 70 -0.29 -12.58 3.93
N LEU A 71 0.64 -13.34 3.35
CA LEU A 71 1.02 -13.16 1.96
C LEU A 71 -0.09 -13.67 1.06
N LEU A 72 -0.59 -12.81 0.17
CA LEU A 72 -1.65 -13.17 -0.77
C LEU A 72 -1.09 -13.61 -2.10
N THR A 73 -0.20 -12.82 -2.68
CA THR A 73 0.34 -13.08 -4.01
C THR A 73 1.54 -12.18 -4.27
N SER A 74 2.19 -12.42 -5.40
CA SER A 74 3.20 -11.50 -5.91
C SER A 74 2.98 -11.31 -7.41
N TYR A 75 3.34 -10.15 -7.92
CA TYR A 75 3.22 -9.86 -9.34
C TYR A 75 4.25 -8.81 -9.75
N VAL A 76 4.47 -8.68 -11.06
CA VAL A 76 5.37 -7.67 -11.62
C VAL A 76 4.51 -6.50 -12.10
N PHE A 77 4.82 -5.32 -11.59
CA PHE A 77 4.22 -4.07 -12.05
C PHE A 77 5.28 -3.27 -12.80
N GLU A 78 4.95 -2.84 -14.01
CA GLU A 78 5.88 -2.08 -14.84
C GLU A 78 5.25 -0.78 -15.28
N SER A 79 5.98 0.32 -15.05
CA SER A 79 5.62 1.64 -15.53
C SER A 79 6.71 2.12 -16.49
N ASP A 80 6.56 3.34 -17.02
CA ASP A 80 7.58 3.94 -17.87
C ASP A 80 8.92 4.12 -17.16
N ARG A 81 8.89 4.23 -15.83
CA ARG A 81 10.07 4.52 -15.03
C ARG A 81 10.62 3.32 -14.28
N GLU A 82 9.75 2.41 -13.84
CA GLU A 82 10.12 1.38 -12.89
C GLU A 82 9.52 0.03 -13.24
N LYS A 83 10.20 -1.00 -12.76
CA LYS A 83 9.72 -2.37 -12.81
C LYS A 83 9.81 -2.93 -11.39
N GLU A 84 8.68 -3.32 -10.82
CA GLU A 84 8.60 -3.73 -9.42
C GLU A 84 8.10 -5.15 -9.29
N LEU A 85 8.73 -5.92 -8.40
CA LEU A 85 8.19 -7.22 -7.97
C LEU A 85 7.43 -6.94 -6.68
N VAL A 86 6.10 -6.96 -6.76
CA VAL A 86 5.23 -6.56 -5.67
C VAL A 86 4.79 -7.78 -4.88
N PHE A 87 5.07 -7.78 -3.56
CA PHE A 87 4.60 -8.81 -2.64
C PHE A 87 3.41 -8.26 -1.88
N VAL A 88 2.22 -8.78 -2.17
CA VAL A 88 0.97 -8.28 -1.62
C VAL A 88 0.58 -9.07 -0.37
N HIS A 89 0.37 -8.35 0.72
CA HIS A 89 -0.02 -8.93 2.01
C HIS A 89 -1.34 -8.32 2.48
N LYS A 90 -2.02 -9.00 3.39
CA LYS A 90 -3.18 -8.44 4.10
C LYS A 90 -3.06 -8.70 5.59
N THR A 91 -3.72 -7.88 6.37
CA THR A 91 -3.91 -8.10 7.79
C THR A 91 -5.28 -7.56 8.21
N VAL A 92 -5.81 -8.08 9.32
CA VAL A 92 -7.00 -7.52 9.96
C VAL A 92 -6.54 -6.83 11.23
N TYR A 93 -6.86 -5.55 11.37
CA TYR A 93 -6.42 -4.75 12.50
C TYR A 93 -7.50 -3.75 12.89
N ASP A 94 -7.96 -3.84 14.14
CA ASP A 94 -9.01 -2.97 14.67
C ASP A 94 -8.49 -1.91 15.63
N GLY A 95 -7.18 -1.89 15.87
CA GLY A 95 -6.56 -0.90 16.71
C GLY A 95 -6.44 0.46 16.04
N GLU A 96 -5.91 1.43 16.78
CA GLU A 96 -5.72 2.78 16.28
C GLU A 96 -4.56 2.83 15.28
N LEU A 97 -4.79 3.51 14.16
CA LEU A 97 -3.75 3.75 13.14
C LEU A 97 -3.20 5.15 13.31
N HIS A 98 -1.88 5.28 13.15
CA HIS A 98 -1.17 6.55 13.28
C HIS A 98 -0.45 6.88 11.96
N PRO A 99 -1.19 7.42 10.95
CA PRO A 99 -0.59 7.73 9.66
C PRO A 99 0.56 8.73 9.79
N SER A 100 1.60 8.51 8.98
CA SER A 100 2.74 9.42 8.91
C SER A 100 2.33 10.80 8.40
N ASP A 101 3.06 11.84 8.82
CA ASP A 101 2.85 13.22 8.35
C ASP A 101 3.13 13.39 6.86
N GLU A 102 3.83 12.43 6.25
CA GLU A 102 4.10 12.44 4.82
C GLU A 102 2.88 12.10 3.97
N LEU A 103 1.81 11.64 4.62
CA LEU A 103 0.56 11.28 3.96
C LEU A 103 -0.50 12.34 4.23
N ASP A 104 -1.41 12.50 3.29
CA ASP A 104 -2.54 13.43 3.43
C ASP A 104 -3.73 12.72 4.11
N GLY A 105 -3.43 11.91 5.12
CA GLY A 105 -4.40 11.15 5.88
C GLY A 105 -4.82 9.85 5.23
N GLY A 106 -5.82 9.22 5.81
CA GLY A 106 -6.38 7.98 5.32
C GLY A 106 -7.72 7.70 5.97
N ARG A 107 -8.43 6.72 5.43
CA ARG A 107 -9.70 6.27 6.00
C ARG A 107 -10.03 4.87 5.56
N PHE A 108 -10.99 4.25 6.23
CA PHE A 108 -11.54 2.97 5.79
C PHE A 108 -12.59 3.20 4.71
N TRP A 109 -12.55 2.34 3.69
CA TRP A 109 -13.50 2.33 2.59
C TRP A 109 -14.24 1.01 2.59
N THR A 110 -15.53 1.03 2.34
CA THR A 110 -16.28 -0.22 2.13
C THR A 110 -15.92 -0.77 0.76
N VAL A 111 -16.14 -2.09 0.59
CA VAL A 111 -15.89 -2.73 -0.70
C VAL A 111 -16.78 -2.12 -1.79
N GLU A 112 -18.03 -1.79 -1.46
CA GLU A 112 -18.94 -1.14 -2.40
C GLU A 112 -18.42 0.22 -2.85
N GLU A 113 -17.93 1.04 -1.92
CA GLU A 113 -17.36 2.35 -2.26
C GLU A 113 -16.19 2.23 -3.21
N ILE A 114 -15.32 1.24 -2.98
CA ILE A 114 -14.16 1.01 -3.84
C ILE A 114 -14.64 0.60 -5.24
N LYS A 115 -15.58 -0.35 -5.33
CA LYS A 115 -16.10 -0.82 -6.62
C LYS A 115 -16.76 0.30 -7.42
N GLU A 116 -17.49 1.20 -6.75
CA GLU A 116 -18.15 2.31 -7.41
C GLU A 116 -17.18 3.32 -7.98
N ASN A 117 -15.96 3.39 -7.45
CA ASN A 117 -14.96 4.39 -7.83
C ASN A 117 -13.81 3.85 -8.67
N LEU A 118 -13.81 2.55 -8.99
CA LEU A 118 -12.78 1.98 -9.86
C LEU A 118 -12.86 2.59 -11.26
N GLY A 119 -11.68 2.85 -11.84
CA GLY A 119 -11.60 3.40 -13.19
C GLY A 119 -11.91 4.87 -13.31
N LYS A 120 -12.13 5.58 -12.20
CA LYS A 120 -12.47 7.01 -12.21
C LYS A 120 -11.28 7.93 -11.94
N GLY A 121 -10.07 7.38 -11.88
CA GLY A 121 -8.88 8.16 -11.60
C GLY A 121 -8.71 8.58 -10.15
N ILE A 122 -9.50 7.99 -9.22
CA ILE A 122 -9.45 8.28 -7.79
C ILE A 122 -8.35 7.48 -7.10
N PHE A 123 -8.11 6.25 -7.58
CA PHE A 123 -7.10 5.36 -7.02
C PHE A 123 -5.85 5.34 -7.89
N THR A 124 -4.70 5.01 -7.28
CA THR A 124 -3.48 4.83 -8.07
C THR A 124 -3.63 3.59 -8.97
N PRO A 125 -2.96 3.58 -10.15
CA PRO A 125 -2.98 2.39 -11.01
C PRO A 125 -2.47 1.14 -10.30
N ASN A 126 -1.45 1.28 -9.46
CA ASN A 126 -0.88 0.16 -8.74
C ASN A 126 -1.88 -0.44 -7.74
N PHE A 127 -2.67 0.40 -7.07
CA PHE A 127 -3.73 -0.10 -6.19
C PHE A 127 -4.78 -0.87 -6.98
N GLU A 128 -5.19 -0.37 -8.14
CA GLU A 128 -6.24 -1.01 -8.95
C GLU A 128 -5.78 -2.38 -9.49
N GLU A 129 -4.47 -2.59 -9.62
CA GLU A 129 -3.90 -3.89 -10.01
C GLU A 129 -3.95 -4.93 -8.88
N ASN A 130 -3.99 -4.48 -7.64
CA ASN A 130 -3.95 -5.38 -6.48
C ASN A 130 -5.23 -6.21 -6.32
#